data_41eb92590260586ca3f1e4672a81b81d
#
_entry.id   41eb92590260586ca3f1e4672a81b81d
#
_cell.length_a   1.000
_cell.length_b   1.000
_cell.length_c   1.000
_cell.angle_alpha   90.00
_cell.angle_beta   90.00
_cell.angle_gamma   90.00
#
_symmetry.space_group_name_H-M   'P 1'
#
loop_
_entity.id
_entity.type
_entity.pdbx_description
1 polymer ?
#
loop_
_entity_poly.entity_id
_entity_poly.type
_entity_poly.pdbx_seq_one_letter_code
_entity_poly.pdbx_strand_id
1 'polypeptide(L)'
;MKQNEATDPEWTDDAPAPAPDTRLVNWHEAAAVIEILSLKWVLPVLALLDNGALRHSQLTRALRIDTKQLSRILRRLQEKHVVLREVDVSQRPVQVRYHLTPSGRDLVAILADLGSWRRHGPA
;
A
#
# COMPACT_ATOMS: atom_id res chain seq x y z
N MET A 1 -30.77 -3.05 26.77
CA MET A 1 -30.68 -2.92 26.39
C MET A 1 -30.34 -2.52 26.10
N LYS A 2 -30.76 -2.35 26.14
CA LYS A 2 -30.55 -1.91 25.64
C LYS A 2 -29.83 -1.42 25.52
N GLN A 3 -29.78 -1.07 25.60
CA GLN A 3 -29.23 -0.64 25.44
C GLN A 3 -28.49 -0.22 25.39
N ASN A 4 -28.65 -0.10 25.53
CA ASN A 4 -28.11 0.43 25.40
C ASN A 4 -28.04 1.01 25.43
N GLU A 5 -28.39 1.02 25.80
CA GLU A 5 -28.45 1.67 25.59
C GLU A 5 -28.20 2.44 25.15
N ALA A 6 -27.82 2.12 25.73
CA ALA A 6 -27.64 3.19 25.41
C ALA A 6 -27.75 3.70 24.28
N THR A 7 -28.17 3.43 24.13
CA THR A 7 -28.43 3.82 22.92
C THR A 7 -27.90 5.08 22.54
N ASP A 8 -27.22 5.10 21.55
CA ASP A 8 -26.71 6.33 21.11
C ASP A 8 -27.78 7.04 20.34
N PRO A 9 -28.42 8.01 20.94
CA PRO A 9 -29.53 8.65 20.27
C PRO A 9 -29.12 9.44 19.05
N GLU A 10 -27.83 9.66 18.87
CA GLU A 10 -27.36 10.39 17.72
C GLU A 10 -27.42 9.59 16.45
N TRP A 11 -27.61 8.29 16.56
CA TRP A 11 -27.62 7.42 15.41
C TRP A 11 -29.03 7.04 15.01
N THR A 12 -29.87 8.02 14.84
CA THR A 12 -31.22 7.75 14.33
C THR A 12 -31.20 7.80 12.82
N ASP A 13 -32.14 7.08 12.21
CA ASP A 13 -32.26 7.07 10.77
C ASP A 13 -32.68 8.43 10.22
N ASP A 14 -33.22 9.27 11.08
CA ASP A 14 -33.70 10.59 10.66
C ASP A 14 -32.58 11.63 10.63
N ALA A 15 -31.44 11.32 11.20
CA ALA A 15 -30.35 12.27 11.23
C ALA A 15 -29.79 12.48 9.83
N PRO A 16 -29.57 13.73 9.41
CA PRO A 16 -28.96 13.95 8.12
C PRO A 16 -27.52 13.47 8.12
N ALA A 17 -27.09 12.96 6.97
CA ALA A 17 -25.70 12.55 6.86
C ALA A 17 -24.81 13.76 6.99
N PRO A 18 -23.64 13.61 7.62
CA PRO A 18 -22.71 14.73 7.72
C PRO A 18 -22.24 15.16 6.35
N ALA A 19 -22.00 16.44 6.17
CA ALA A 19 -21.49 16.95 4.92
C ALA A 19 -20.09 16.40 4.67
N PRO A 20 -19.73 16.19 3.41
CA PRO A 20 -18.38 15.75 3.11
C PRO A 20 -17.35 16.74 3.64
N ASP A 21 -16.28 16.20 4.21
CA ASP A 21 -15.19 17.00 4.73
C ASP A 21 -13.93 16.44 4.13
N THR A 22 -13.12 17.28 3.51
CA THR A 22 -11.88 16.84 2.87
C THR A 22 -10.90 16.26 3.86
N ARG A 23 -11.07 16.50 5.15
CA ARG A 23 -10.23 15.94 6.19
C ARG A 23 -10.66 14.54 6.61
N LEU A 24 -11.86 14.14 6.20
CA LEU A 24 -12.37 12.82 6.58
C LEU A 24 -11.81 11.76 5.64
N VAL A 25 -11.59 10.59 6.21
CA VAL A 25 -11.10 9.46 5.44
C VAL A 25 -12.20 8.97 4.50
N ASN A 26 -11.83 8.78 3.25
CA ASN A 26 -12.70 8.09 2.31
C ASN A 26 -12.49 6.59 2.52
N TRP A 27 -13.43 5.95 3.21
CA TRP A 27 -13.28 4.56 3.60
C TRP A 27 -13.22 3.61 2.40
N HIS A 28 -13.89 3.94 1.30
CA HIS A 28 -13.81 3.11 0.10
C HIS A 28 -12.42 3.14 -0.51
N GLU A 29 -11.81 4.31 -0.57
CA GLU A 29 -10.46 4.44 -1.09
C GLU A 29 -9.46 3.77 -0.17
N ALA A 30 -9.61 3.97 1.14
CA ALA A 30 -8.73 3.34 2.11
C ALA A 30 -8.84 1.81 2.03
N ALA A 31 -10.06 1.30 1.92
CA ALA A 31 -10.27 -0.15 1.83
C ALA A 31 -9.62 -0.72 0.57
N ALA A 32 -9.70 -0.01 -0.55
CA ALA A 32 -9.08 -0.46 -1.79
C ALA A 32 -7.57 -0.56 -1.65
N VAL A 33 -6.95 0.41 -0.99
CA VAL A 33 -5.50 0.38 -0.75
C VAL A 33 -5.14 -0.77 0.18
N ILE A 34 -5.89 -0.94 1.26
CA ILE A 34 -5.64 -2.02 2.22
C ILE A 34 -5.75 -3.37 1.54
N GLU A 35 -6.72 -3.54 0.66
CA GLU A 35 -6.89 -4.78 -0.08
C GLU A 35 -5.65 -5.13 -0.88
N ILE A 36 -5.06 -4.15 -1.55
CA ILE A 36 -3.84 -4.37 -2.32
C ILE A 36 -2.67 -4.68 -1.39
N LEU A 37 -2.54 -3.93 -0.30
CA LEU A 37 -1.45 -4.13 0.64
C LEU A 37 -1.52 -5.48 1.34
N SER A 38 -2.72 -6.06 1.44
CA SER A 38 -2.89 -7.36 2.09
C SER A 38 -2.57 -8.53 1.17
N LEU A 39 -2.36 -8.30 -0.12
CA LEU A 39 -1.95 -9.37 -1.01
C LEU A 39 -0.58 -9.86 -0.60
N LYS A 40 -0.42 -11.17 -0.67
CA LYS A 40 0.84 -11.79 -0.30
C LYS A 40 1.97 -11.17 -1.12
N TRP A 41 3.07 -10.88 -0.47
CA TRP A 41 4.30 -10.36 -1.04
C TRP A 41 4.33 -8.87 -1.35
N VAL A 42 3.20 -8.15 -1.28
CA VAL A 42 3.20 -6.72 -1.61
C VAL A 42 4.04 -5.94 -0.60
N LEU A 43 3.80 -6.12 0.69
CA LEU A 43 4.58 -5.40 1.70
C LEU A 43 6.07 -5.72 1.63
N PRO A 44 6.47 -7.00 1.52
CA PRO A 44 7.90 -7.30 1.36
C PRO A 44 8.53 -6.68 0.12
N VAL A 45 7.80 -6.63 -0.99
CA VAL A 45 8.31 -5.99 -2.21
C VAL A 45 8.53 -4.51 -1.97
N LEU A 46 7.56 -3.82 -1.37
CA LEU A 46 7.68 -2.40 -1.09
C LEU A 46 8.84 -2.13 -0.13
N ALA A 47 9.00 -2.97 0.87
CA ALA A 47 10.09 -2.82 1.84
C ALA A 47 11.44 -2.91 1.16
N LEU A 48 11.61 -3.84 0.23
CA LEU A 48 12.87 -3.97 -0.49
C LEU A 48 13.12 -2.77 -1.40
N LEU A 49 12.09 -2.29 -2.10
CA LEU A 49 12.23 -1.16 -3.01
C LEU A 49 12.44 0.16 -2.28
N ASP A 50 12.11 0.21 -0.99
CA ASP A 50 12.34 1.40 -0.18
C ASP A 50 13.83 1.73 -0.09
N ASN A 51 14.69 0.74 -0.25
CA ASN A 51 16.14 0.93 -0.18
C ASN A 51 16.76 1.32 -1.52
N GLY A 52 15.99 1.32 -2.59
CA GLY A 52 16.49 1.69 -3.90
C GLY A 52 15.97 0.76 -4.99
N ALA A 53 16.30 1.12 -6.23
CA ALA A 53 15.84 0.36 -7.38
C ALA A 53 16.46 -1.04 -7.41
N LEU A 54 15.67 -2.02 -7.80
CA LEU A 54 16.10 -3.41 -7.87
C LEU A 54 15.63 -4.04 -9.18
N ARG A 55 16.40 -5.01 -9.65
CA ARG A 55 16.03 -5.81 -10.80
C ARG A 55 15.10 -6.92 -10.37
N HIS A 56 14.35 -7.44 -11.33
CA HIS A 56 13.42 -8.55 -11.08
C HIS A 56 14.13 -9.72 -10.41
N SER A 57 15.32 -10.08 -10.92
CA SER A 57 16.07 -11.22 -10.38
C SER A 57 16.53 -10.99 -8.94
N GLN A 58 16.81 -9.74 -8.58
CA GLN A 58 17.18 -9.42 -7.20
C GLN A 58 15.99 -9.58 -6.27
N LEU A 59 14.81 -9.19 -6.73
CA LEU A 59 13.59 -9.36 -5.94
C LEU A 59 13.22 -10.83 -5.78
N THR A 60 13.28 -11.62 -6.86
CA THR A 60 12.95 -13.05 -6.76
C THR A 60 13.91 -13.75 -5.82
N ARG A 61 15.19 -13.39 -5.88
CA ARG A 61 16.19 -14.02 -5.02
C ARG A 61 16.00 -13.66 -3.56
N ALA A 62 15.77 -12.37 -3.29
CA ALA A 62 15.62 -11.89 -1.92
C ALA A 62 14.38 -12.47 -1.26
N LEU A 63 13.28 -12.54 -2.00
CA LEU A 63 12.01 -12.98 -1.45
C LEU A 63 11.75 -14.47 -1.64
N ARG A 64 12.55 -15.13 -2.49
CA ARG A 64 12.33 -16.53 -2.86
C ARG A 64 10.92 -16.71 -3.41
N ILE A 65 10.52 -15.78 -4.26
CA ILE A 65 9.20 -15.78 -4.84
C ILE A 65 9.27 -16.28 -6.28
N ASP A 66 8.22 -16.92 -6.72
CA ASP A 66 8.10 -17.37 -8.10
C ASP A 66 8.07 -16.18 -9.05
N THR A 67 8.73 -16.33 -10.20
CA THR A 67 8.85 -15.27 -11.20
C THR A 67 7.50 -14.77 -11.68
N LYS A 68 6.56 -15.67 -11.94
CA LYS A 68 5.24 -15.27 -12.41
C LYS A 68 4.46 -14.51 -11.36
N GLN A 69 4.59 -14.95 -10.12
CA GLN A 69 3.91 -14.31 -9.00
C GLN A 69 4.44 -12.90 -8.79
N LEU A 70 5.77 -12.75 -8.83
CA LEU A 70 6.38 -11.43 -8.69
C LEU A 70 5.96 -10.51 -9.84
N SER A 71 5.94 -11.02 -11.05
CA SER A 71 5.54 -10.23 -12.22
C SER A 71 4.12 -9.71 -12.07
N ARG A 72 3.21 -10.52 -11.54
CA ARG A 72 1.83 -10.09 -11.30
C ARG A 72 1.77 -8.97 -10.27
N ILE A 73 2.52 -9.12 -9.19
CA ILE A 73 2.54 -8.14 -8.12
C ILE A 73 3.10 -6.82 -8.64
N LEU A 74 4.21 -6.87 -9.35
CA LEU A 74 4.82 -5.66 -9.89
C LEU A 74 3.88 -4.95 -10.88
N ARG A 75 3.16 -5.73 -11.68
CA ARG A 75 2.20 -5.13 -12.61
C ARG A 75 1.10 -4.41 -11.87
N ARG A 76 0.56 -5.01 -10.81
CA ARG A 76 -0.49 -4.36 -10.03
C ARG A 76 0.03 -3.07 -9.38
N LEU A 77 1.25 -3.10 -8.87
CA LEU A 77 1.84 -1.91 -8.26
C LEU A 77 2.12 -0.82 -9.30
N GLN A 78 2.46 -1.21 -10.51
CA GLN A 78 2.61 -0.26 -11.61
C GLN A 78 1.27 0.37 -11.98
N GLU A 79 0.23 -0.44 -12.05
CA GLU A 79 -1.11 0.05 -12.37
C GLU A 79 -1.60 1.06 -11.34
N LYS A 80 -1.17 0.92 -10.11
CA LYS A 80 -1.54 1.84 -9.04
C LYS A 80 -0.54 2.99 -8.89
N HIS A 81 0.42 3.07 -9.78
CA HIS A 81 1.42 4.14 -9.80
C HIS A 81 2.29 4.17 -8.53
N VAL A 82 2.45 3.03 -7.89
CA VAL A 82 3.29 2.88 -6.71
C VAL A 82 4.72 2.54 -7.11
N VAL A 83 4.87 1.78 -8.20
CA VAL A 83 6.15 1.29 -8.70
C VAL A 83 6.29 1.69 -10.16
N LEU A 84 7.50 2.05 -10.54
CA LEU A 84 7.84 2.36 -11.93
C LEU A 84 8.84 1.33 -12.44
N ARG A 85 8.62 0.88 -13.67
CA ARG A 85 9.54 0.00 -14.36
C ARG A 85 10.42 0.86 -15.25
N GLU A 86 11.71 0.80 -15.01
CA GLU A 86 12.68 1.62 -15.74
C GLU A 86 13.56 0.72 -16.59
N VAL A 87 13.68 1.04 -17.88
CA VAL A 87 14.50 0.29 -18.80
C VAL A 87 15.73 1.12 -19.10
N ASP A 88 16.91 0.57 -18.80
CA ASP A 88 18.18 1.24 -19.08
C ASP A 88 18.75 0.65 -20.36
N VAL A 89 18.59 1.39 -21.45
CA VAL A 89 19.04 0.96 -22.76
C VAL A 89 20.52 1.23 -23.00
N SER A 90 21.16 1.94 -22.08
CA SER A 90 22.60 2.20 -22.19
C SER A 90 23.43 0.97 -21.83
N GLN A 91 22.82 0.00 -21.18
CA GLN A 91 23.49 -1.23 -20.79
C GLN A 91 23.35 -2.30 -21.87
N ARG A 92 24.33 -3.19 -21.91
CA ARG A 92 24.30 -4.36 -22.79
C ARG A 92 24.64 -5.59 -21.96
N PRO A 93 23.71 -6.52 -21.70
CA PRO A 93 22.31 -6.48 -22.14
C PRO A 93 21.52 -5.37 -21.45
N VAL A 94 20.40 -5.00 -22.05
CA VAL A 94 19.50 -3.99 -21.51
C VAL A 94 19.07 -4.39 -20.10
N GLN A 95 19.08 -3.42 -19.19
CA GLN A 95 18.73 -3.68 -17.80
C GLN A 95 17.36 -3.08 -17.50
N VAL A 96 16.58 -3.83 -16.73
CA VAL A 96 15.26 -3.38 -16.28
C VAL A 96 15.27 -3.36 -14.76
N ARG A 97 14.88 -2.22 -14.20
CA ARG A 97 14.82 -2.05 -12.76
C ARG A 97 13.46 -1.53 -12.36
N TYR A 98 13.10 -1.83 -11.13
CA TYR A 98 11.85 -1.36 -10.53
C TYR A 98 12.19 -0.45 -9.36
N HIS A 99 11.45 0.62 -9.20
CA HIS A 99 11.66 1.52 -8.07
C HIS A 99 10.34 2.16 -7.68
N LEU A 100 10.31 2.72 -6.47
CA LEU A 100 9.13 3.41 -6.00
C LEU A 100 8.98 4.73 -6.72
N THR A 101 7.74 5.07 -7.06
CA THR A 101 7.40 6.41 -7.53
C THR A 101 7.36 7.35 -6.32
N PRO A 102 7.25 8.68 -6.52
CA PRO A 102 7.01 9.57 -5.39
C PRO A 102 5.77 9.17 -4.59
N SER A 103 4.69 8.77 -5.28
CA SER A 103 3.50 8.27 -4.63
C SER A 103 3.79 7.00 -3.83
N GLY A 104 4.62 6.11 -4.38
CA GLY A 104 5.02 4.89 -3.68
C GLY A 104 5.84 5.18 -2.43
N ARG A 105 6.72 6.18 -2.49
CA ARG A 105 7.49 6.58 -1.32
C ARG A 105 6.59 7.16 -0.25
N ASP A 106 5.59 7.93 -0.64
CA ASP A 106 4.62 8.47 0.31
C ASP A 106 3.85 7.33 0.99
N LEU A 107 3.46 6.33 0.21
CA LEU A 107 2.76 5.16 0.76
C LEU A 107 3.64 4.43 1.77
N VAL A 108 4.91 4.22 1.45
CA VAL A 108 5.82 3.54 2.37
C VAL A 108 6.00 4.35 3.65
N ALA A 109 6.04 5.68 3.56
CA ALA A 109 6.11 6.53 4.75
C ALA A 109 4.87 6.35 5.63
N ILE A 110 3.70 6.24 5.02
CA ILE A 110 2.46 5.99 5.77
C ILE A 110 2.54 4.63 6.45
N LEU A 111 3.05 3.62 5.76
CA LEU A 111 3.20 2.29 6.34
C LEU A 111 4.19 2.28 7.49
N ALA A 112 5.26 3.07 7.40
CA ALA A 112 6.20 3.21 8.49
C ALA A 112 5.54 3.83 9.71
N ASP A 113 4.71 4.83 9.49
CA ASP A 113 3.95 5.46 10.56
C ASP A 113 2.97 4.46 11.20
N LEU A 114 2.36 3.64 10.38
CA LEU A 114 1.45 2.62 10.88
C LEU A 114 2.20 1.63 11.78
N GLY A 115 3.40 1.22 11.36
CA GLY A 115 4.23 0.35 12.17
C GLY A 115 4.63 0.99 13.47
N SER A 116 4.97 2.29 13.43
CA SER A 116 5.30 3.04 14.62
C SER A 116 4.11 3.14 15.58
N TRP A 117 2.93 3.39 15.04
CA TRP A 117 1.72 3.39 15.85
C TRP A 117 1.52 2.06 16.55
N ARG A 118 1.77 0.95 15.86
CA ARG A 118 1.61 -0.39 16.43
C ARG A 118 2.55 -0.60 17.62
N ARG A 119 3.76 -0.07 17.54
CA ARG A 119 4.75 -0.25 18.61
C ARG A 119 4.51 0.66 19.80
N HIS A 120 4.11 1.92 19.54
CA HIS A 120 4.08 2.94 20.58
C HIS A 120 2.68 3.37 20.95
N GLY A 121 1.78 3.03 20.19
CA GLY A 121 0.58 3.48 20.45
C GLY A 121 -0.45 2.84 20.90
N PRO A 122 -1.66 2.60 20.86
CA PRO A 122 -2.54 2.93 21.98
C PRO A 122 -2.12 2.06 23.10
N ALA A 123 -1.46 2.58 23.99
CA ALA A 123 -0.92 1.82 25.12
C ALA A 123 -1.96 1.04 25.86
#